data_2e5223e65b247ccb3f669629245d08b5
#
_entry.id   2e5223e65b247ccb3f669629245d08b5
#
_cell.length_a   1.000
_cell.length_b   1.000
_cell.length_c   1.000
_cell.angle_alpha   90.00
_cell.angle_beta   90.00
_cell.angle_gamma   90.00
#
_symmetry.space_group_name_H-M   'P 1'
#
loop_
_entity.id
_entity.type
_entity.pdbx_description
1 polymer ?
#
loop_
_entity_poly.entity_id
_entity_poly.type
_entity_poly.pdbx_seq_one_letter_code
_entity_poly.pdbx_strand_id
1 'polypeptide(L)'
;AHLIKKIVSATGATIATAKVKSTRVIDSQTAQKMTSMMLGTYTNGTGIYAAPYGYTLAGKTGTNEDIDQWVIGYTPDVVMTLWLGYENPESELHRLDGTSAGTASEIFRTMASTILPYTNNTQFKEENAYSLAGLDPVTTASEDPATNDVVEDAKSKAKDITEKAKAFTDKAGKKAKEVGDNIWDRVKSWFD
;
A
#
# COMPACT_ATOMS: atom_id res chain seq x y z
N ALA A 1 -4.34 17.33 8.33
CA ALA A 1 -5.06 18.09 7.32
C ALA A 1 -5.90 19.17 7.99
N HIS A 2 -6.17 20.29 7.31
CA HIS A 2 -7.04 21.36 7.79
C HIS A 2 -7.83 21.92 6.60
N LEU A 3 -9.09 22.26 6.85
CA LEU A 3 -10.02 22.77 5.81
C LEU A 3 -9.75 24.23 5.48
N ILE A 4 -9.29 25.03 6.46
CA ILE A 4 -8.98 26.43 6.28
C ILE A 4 -7.48 26.63 6.45
N LYS A 5 -6.83 27.13 5.40
CA LYS A 5 -5.38 27.41 5.41
C LYS A 5 -5.08 28.82 5.91
N LYS A 6 -5.90 29.79 5.48
CA LYS A 6 -5.69 31.21 5.74
C LYS A 6 -7.01 31.95 5.63
N ILE A 7 -7.21 32.95 6.49
CA ILE A 7 -8.31 33.90 6.41
C ILE A 7 -7.71 35.28 6.10
N VAL A 8 -8.26 35.97 5.10
CA VAL A 8 -7.83 37.31 4.71
C VAL A 8 -9.01 38.25 4.74
N SER A 9 -8.76 39.54 5.02
CA SER A 9 -9.77 40.62 4.90
C SER A 9 -10.08 40.91 3.44
N ALA A 10 -11.11 41.70 3.21
CA ALA A 10 -11.43 42.21 1.86
C ALA A 10 -10.31 43.07 1.26
N THR A 11 -9.45 43.66 2.07
CA THR A 11 -8.27 44.42 1.65
C THR A 11 -7.01 43.58 1.44
N GLY A 12 -7.11 42.23 1.58
CA GLY A 12 -5.99 41.30 1.41
C GLY A 12 -5.12 41.11 2.64
N ALA A 13 -5.38 41.79 3.75
CA ALA A 13 -4.63 41.63 4.99
C ALA A 13 -4.92 40.25 5.61
N THR A 14 -3.86 39.56 6.10
CA THR A 14 -4.03 38.28 6.75
C THR A 14 -4.61 38.44 8.15
N ILE A 15 -5.80 37.92 8.38
CA ILE A 15 -6.48 37.92 9.70
C ILE A 15 -5.99 36.73 10.52
N ALA A 16 -5.91 35.54 9.93
CA ALA A 16 -5.44 34.34 10.62
C ALA A 16 -4.81 33.35 9.64
N THR A 17 -3.88 32.57 10.15
CA THR A 17 -3.28 31.44 9.43
C THR A 17 -3.43 30.18 10.27
N ALA A 18 -3.89 29.10 9.66
CA ALA A 18 -4.02 27.82 10.35
C ALA A 18 -2.63 27.30 10.77
N LYS A 19 -2.51 26.98 12.05
CA LYS A 19 -1.32 26.27 12.55
C LYS A 19 -1.54 24.77 12.38
N VAL A 20 -0.57 24.10 11.80
CA VAL A 20 -0.58 22.65 11.71
C VAL A 20 -0.42 22.06 13.11
N LYS A 21 -1.45 21.40 13.60
CA LYS A 21 -1.37 20.55 14.80
C LYS A 21 -1.31 19.11 14.33
N SER A 22 -0.27 18.40 14.71
CA SER A 22 -0.15 16.97 14.53
C SER A 22 -0.12 16.28 15.88
N THR A 23 -0.90 15.22 16.00
CA THR A 23 -0.88 14.35 17.17
C THR A 23 -0.49 12.96 16.72
N ARG A 24 0.47 12.36 17.37
CA ARG A 24 0.84 10.97 17.10
C ARG A 24 -0.24 10.05 17.65
N VAL A 25 -0.88 9.28 16.75
CA VAL A 25 -1.95 8.33 17.09
C VAL A 25 -1.48 6.88 17.09
N ILE A 26 -0.34 6.59 16.43
CA ILE A 26 0.29 5.27 16.38
C ILE A 26 1.75 5.43 16.77
N ASP A 27 2.28 4.51 17.57
CA ASP A 27 3.70 4.53 17.92
C ASP A 27 4.60 4.27 16.70
N SER A 28 5.86 4.71 16.79
CA SER A 28 6.79 4.62 15.64
C SER A 28 7.11 3.18 15.25
N GLN A 29 7.22 2.28 16.22
CA GLN A 29 7.58 0.88 15.95
C GLN A 29 6.48 0.17 15.20
N THR A 30 5.21 0.42 15.56
CA THR A 30 4.05 -0.12 14.85
C THR A 30 4.00 0.41 13.41
N ALA A 31 4.23 1.72 13.21
CA ALA A 31 4.28 2.31 11.88
C ALA A 31 5.41 1.71 11.01
N GLN A 32 6.59 1.51 11.61
CA GLN A 32 7.74 0.89 10.93
C GLN A 32 7.46 -0.56 10.53
N LYS A 33 6.87 -1.36 11.42
CA LYS A 33 6.48 -2.74 11.11
C LYS A 33 5.47 -2.80 9.97
N MET A 34 4.49 -1.88 9.95
CA MET A 34 3.55 -1.79 8.83
C MET A 34 4.26 -1.43 7.53
N THR A 35 5.16 -0.46 7.53
CA THR A 35 5.94 -0.10 6.35
C THR A 35 6.77 -1.28 5.86
N SER A 36 7.44 -2.01 6.75
CA SER A 36 8.20 -3.21 6.42
C SER A 36 7.34 -4.27 5.69
N MET A 37 6.11 -4.49 6.15
CA MET A 37 5.17 -5.40 5.45
C MET A 37 4.69 -4.82 4.11
N MET A 38 4.44 -3.52 4.05
CA MET A 38 3.95 -2.85 2.84
C MET A 38 4.99 -2.75 1.73
N LEU A 39 6.27 -2.80 2.04
CA LEU A 39 7.36 -2.94 1.05
C LEU A 39 7.19 -4.21 0.22
N GLY A 40 6.72 -5.29 0.83
CA GLY A 40 6.45 -6.56 0.16
C GLY A 40 5.36 -6.47 -0.92
N THR A 41 4.47 -5.50 -0.87
CA THR A 41 3.43 -5.31 -1.89
C THR A 41 4.05 -5.13 -3.28
N TYR A 42 5.15 -4.39 -3.37
CA TYR A 42 5.82 -4.01 -4.62
C TYR A 42 7.00 -4.91 -4.99
N THR A 43 7.35 -5.86 -4.15
CA THR A 43 8.44 -6.81 -4.42
C THR A 43 7.95 -8.26 -4.58
N ASN A 44 6.93 -8.65 -3.82
CA ASN A 44 6.44 -10.02 -3.73
C ASN A 44 4.92 -10.13 -3.87
N GLY A 45 4.21 -9.01 -3.88
CA GLY A 45 2.76 -8.94 -3.84
C GLY A 45 2.13 -8.42 -5.12
N THR A 46 0.86 -8.04 -5.01
CA THR A 46 0.01 -7.62 -6.13
C THR A 46 0.40 -6.28 -6.77
N GLY A 47 1.32 -5.54 -6.18
CA GLY A 47 1.81 -4.26 -6.69
C GLY A 47 3.11 -4.33 -7.51
N ILE A 48 3.63 -5.52 -7.79
CA ILE A 48 4.92 -5.67 -8.52
C ILE A 48 4.92 -4.98 -9.89
N TYR A 49 3.79 -4.99 -10.59
CA TYR A 49 3.64 -4.30 -11.88
C TYR A 49 3.49 -2.78 -11.75
N ALA A 50 3.22 -2.28 -10.54
CA ALA A 50 3.13 -0.86 -10.25
C ALA A 50 4.48 -0.24 -9.83
N ALA A 51 5.49 -1.06 -9.54
CA ALA A 51 6.80 -0.60 -9.10
C ALA A 51 7.58 0.00 -10.27
N PRO A 52 7.97 1.29 -10.22
CA PRO A 52 8.85 1.88 -11.21
C PRO A 52 10.30 1.41 -10.99
N TYR A 53 11.04 1.28 -12.09
CA TYR A 53 12.43 0.88 -12.02
C TYR A 53 13.29 1.88 -11.25
N GLY A 54 14.12 1.38 -10.35
CA GLY A 54 15.07 2.19 -9.57
C GLY A 54 14.50 2.88 -8.34
N TYR A 55 13.24 2.63 -8.01
CA TYR A 55 12.58 3.20 -6.82
C TYR A 55 11.96 2.12 -5.95
N THR A 56 12.11 2.28 -4.64
CA THR A 56 11.46 1.42 -3.65
C THR A 56 10.16 2.06 -3.18
N LEU A 57 9.08 1.31 -3.24
CA LEU A 57 7.75 1.72 -2.80
C LEU A 57 7.24 0.82 -1.68
N ALA A 58 6.53 1.41 -0.73
CA ALA A 58 5.66 0.71 0.19
C ALA A 58 4.20 1.08 -0.12
N GLY A 59 3.24 0.20 0.14
CA GLY A 59 1.84 0.52 -0.10
C GLY A 59 0.92 -0.67 -0.19
N LYS A 60 -0.22 -0.48 -0.87
CA LYS A 60 -1.29 -1.47 -0.96
C LYS A 60 -2.08 -1.29 -2.25
N THR A 61 -2.46 -2.39 -2.86
CA THR A 61 -3.45 -2.44 -3.94
C THR A 61 -4.82 -2.81 -3.39
N GLY A 62 -5.87 -2.45 -4.07
CA GLY A 62 -7.25 -2.79 -3.73
C GLY A 62 -8.09 -3.01 -4.97
N THR A 63 -8.89 -4.06 -4.98
CA THR A 63 -9.90 -4.34 -6.00
C THR A 63 -11.21 -4.62 -5.26
N ASN A 64 -12.26 -3.91 -5.63
CA ASN A 64 -13.59 -4.15 -5.13
C ASN A 64 -14.45 -4.65 -6.28
N GLU A 65 -14.60 -5.98 -6.37
CA GLU A 65 -15.24 -6.65 -7.49
C GLU A 65 -14.66 -6.16 -8.83
N ASP A 66 -15.50 -5.78 -9.78
CA ASP A 66 -15.16 -5.15 -11.04
C ASP A 66 -15.54 -3.66 -11.11
N ILE A 67 -15.68 -3.00 -9.95
CA ILE A 67 -16.17 -1.63 -9.81
C ILE A 67 -15.02 -0.66 -9.55
N ASP A 68 -14.13 -1.00 -8.62
CA ASP A 68 -13.08 -0.13 -8.14
C ASP A 68 -11.72 -0.81 -8.17
N GLN A 69 -10.72 -0.12 -8.68
CA GLN A 69 -9.32 -0.51 -8.60
C GLN A 69 -8.52 0.61 -7.96
N TRP A 70 -7.74 0.27 -6.94
CA TRP A 70 -6.91 1.18 -6.18
C TRP A 70 -5.46 0.74 -6.19
N VAL A 71 -4.56 1.69 -6.36
CA VAL A 71 -3.12 1.51 -6.11
C VAL A 71 -2.64 2.67 -5.27
N ILE A 72 -2.11 2.38 -4.09
CA ILE A 72 -1.54 3.36 -3.19
C ILE A 72 -0.08 2.98 -2.98
N GLY A 73 0.83 3.89 -3.33
CA GLY A 73 2.25 3.72 -3.12
C GLY A 73 2.87 4.95 -2.50
N TYR A 74 3.84 4.76 -1.63
CA TYR A 74 4.56 5.86 -1.03
C TYR A 74 6.05 5.57 -0.89
N THR A 75 6.82 6.64 -0.89
CA THR A 75 8.21 6.69 -0.45
C THR A 75 8.28 7.57 0.79
N PRO A 76 9.44 7.72 1.45
CA PRO A 76 9.60 8.73 2.50
C PRO A 76 9.32 10.18 2.03
N ASP A 77 9.37 10.44 0.74
CA ASP A 77 9.24 11.79 0.16
C ASP A 77 7.82 12.12 -0.28
N VAL A 78 7.04 11.13 -0.77
CA VAL A 78 5.75 11.36 -1.41
C VAL A 78 4.80 10.18 -1.25
N VAL A 79 3.50 10.49 -1.15
CA VAL A 79 2.40 9.51 -1.23
C VAL A 79 1.66 9.73 -2.54
N MET A 80 1.45 8.65 -3.29
CA MET A 80 0.72 8.63 -4.55
C MET A 80 -0.46 7.68 -4.45
N THR A 81 -1.60 8.08 -4.98
CA THR A 81 -2.81 7.26 -5.01
C THR A 81 -3.43 7.34 -6.39
N LEU A 82 -3.78 6.19 -6.93
CA LEU A 82 -4.57 6.03 -8.14
C LEU A 82 -5.85 5.29 -7.81
N TRP A 83 -6.95 5.81 -8.31
CA TRP A 83 -8.24 5.16 -8.34
C TRP A 83 -8.74 5.08 -9.78
N LEU A 84 -9.21 3.90 -10.17
CA LEU A 84 -9.98 3.68 -11.37
C LEU A 84 -11.35 3.18 -10.97
N GLY A 85 -12.39 3.77 -11.55
CA GLY A 85 -13.77 3.41 -11.28
C GLY A 85 -14.72 4.24 -12.11
N TYR A 86 -15.99 3.92 -12.01
CA TYR A 86 -17.07 4.68 -12.63
C TYR A 86 -17.87 5.43 -11.56
N GLU A 87 -18.30 6.66 -11.87
CA GLU A 87 -19.13 7.45 -10.96
C GLU A 87 -20.48 6.79 -10.65
N ASN A 88 -20.99 6.00 -11.60
CA ASN A 88 -22.23 5.23 -11.45
C ASN A 88 -21.94 3.74 -11.64
N PRO A 89 -21.59 3.00 -10.59
CA PRO A 89 -21.26 1.58 -10.66
C PRO A 89 -22.51 0.68 -10.80
N GLU A 90 -23.72 1.19 -10.66
CA GLU A 90 -24.97 0.40 -10.76
C GLU A 90 -25.25 -0.10 -12.19
N SER A 91 -24.66 0.52 -13.20
CA SER A 91 -24.80 0.09 -14.59
C SER A 91 -23.94 -1.14 -14.87
N GLU A 92 -24.51 -2.18 -15.45
CA GLU A 92 -23.79 -3.37 -15.90
C GLU A 92 -22.71 -3.08 -16.95
N LEU A 93 -22.79 -1.93 -17.63
CA LEU A 93 -21.79 -1.45 -18.58
C LEU A 93 -20.59 -0.77 -17.90
N HIS A 94 -20.71 -0.43 -16.62
CA HIS A 94 -19.69 0.27 -15.86
C HIS A 94 -18.86 -0.73 -15.03
N ARG A 95 -18.16 -1.63 -15.75
CA ARG A 95 -17.29 -2.63 -15.15
C ARG A 95 -15.86 -2.44 -15.61
N LEU A 96 -14.94 -2.70 -14.70
CA LEU A 96 -13.51 -2.67 -14.97
C LEU A 96 -13.03 -4.08 -15.28
N ASP A 97 -12.22 -4.21 -16.31
CA ASP A 97 -11.58 -5.49 -16.63
C ASP A 97 -10.40 -5.77 -15.70
N GLY A 98 -10.31 -7.01 -15.25
CA GLY A 98 -9.17 -7.48 -14.46
C GLY A 98 -9.14 -6.94 -13.03
N THR A 99 -7.94 -6.78 -12.51
CA THR A 99 -7.68 -6.37 -11.13
C THR A 99 -6.73 -5.18 -11.06
N SER A 100 -6.62 -4.57 -9.88
CA SER A 100 -5.65 -3.50 -9.62
C SER A 100 -4.20 -3.92 -9.88
N ALA A 101 -3.89 -5.22 -9.87
CA ALA A 101 -2.57 -5.75 -10.25
C ALA A 101 -2.25 -5.61 -11.75
N GLY A 102 -3.27 -5.46 -12.60
CA GLY A 102 -3.12 -5.20 -14.05
C GLY A 102 -3.18 -3.71 -14.38
N THR A 103 -4.29 -3.28 -14.98
CA THR A 103 -4.45 -1.95 -15.59
C THR A 103 -4.12 -0.80 -14.65
N ALA A 104 -4.65 -0.81 -13.42
CA ALA A 104 -4.37 0.26 -12.45
C ALA A 104 -2.88 0.30 -12.07
N SER A 105 -2.22 -0.85 -11.95
CA SER A 105 -0.79 -0.93 -11.65
C SER A 105 0.07 -0.36 -12.77
N GLU A 106 -0.25 -0.62 -14.04
CA GLU A 106 0.49 -0.08 -15.18
C GLU A 106 0.37 1.44 -15.27
N ILE A 107 -0.85 1.97 -15.09
CA ILE A 107 -1.09 3.42 -15.07
C ILE A 107 -0.35 4.05 -13.88
N PHE A 108 -0.41 3.42 -12.70
CA PHE A 108 0.30 3.90 -11.51
C PHE A 108 1.81 3.91 -11.73
N ARG A 109 2.38 2.87 -12.34
CA ARG A 109 3.82 2.81 -12.67
C ARG A 109 4.23 3.97 -13.57
N THR A 110 3.44 4.26 -14.60
CA THR A 110 3.69 5.38 -15.51
C THR A 110 3.66 6.71 -14.76
N MET A 111 2.65 6.93 -13.93
CA MET A 111 2.53 8.11 -13.08
C MET A 111 3.72 8.23 -12.11
N ALA A 112 4.04 7.16 -11.40
CA ALA A 112 5.14 7.14 -10.45
C ALA A 112 6.50 7.38 -11.12
N SER A 113 6.74 6.77 -12.28
CA SER A 113 7.96 7.00 -13.08
C SER A 113 8.12 8.46 -13.53
N THR A 114 7.00 9.19 -13.66
CA THR A 114 7.02 10.62 -14.00
C THR A 114 7.26 11.50 -12.79
N ILE A 115 6.73 11.14 -11.62
CA ILE A 115 6.76 11.97 -10.41
C ILE A 115 8.06 11.76 -9.60
N LEU A 116 8.47 10.50 -9.42
CA LEU A 116 9.57 10.15 -8.52
C LEU A 116 10.93 10.78 -8.87
N PRO A 117 11.28 11.03 -10.15
CA PRO A 117 12.50 11.75 -10.49
C PRO A 117 12.61 13.18 -9.92
N TYR A 118 11.48 13.77 -9.52
CA TYR A 118 11.43 15.10 -8.89
C TYR A 118 11.49 15.05 -7.35
N THR A 119 11.64 13.86 -6.75
CA THR A 119 11.83 13.67 -5.32
C THR A 119 13.30 13.49 -4.96
N ASN A 120 13.61 13.48 -3.66
CA ASN A 120 14.99 13.26 -3.19
C ASN A 120 15.42 11.79 -3.28
N ASN A 121 14.53 10.88 -3.66
CA ASN A 121 14.73 9.43 -3.64
C ASN A 121 15.24 8.94 -2.27
N THR A 122 14.66 9.48 -1.20
CA THR A 122 14.98 9.10 0.17
C THR A 122 14.64 7.62 0.37
N GLN A 123 15.61 6.86 0.87
CA GLN A 123 15.43 5.43 1.08
C GLN A 123 14.67 5.15 2.37
N PHE A 124 13.88 4.08 2.39
CA PHE A 124 13.29 3.59 3.63
C PHE A 124 14.39 3.13 4.60
N LYS A 125 14.14 3.31 5.87
CA LYS A 125 14.99 2.77 6.95
C LYS A 125 14.58 1.35 7.33
N GLU A 126 13.35 1.00 6.99
CA GLU A 126 12.75 -0.29 7.25
C GLU A 126 13.20 -1.31 6.20
N GLU A 127 13.54 -2.52 6.66
CA GLU A 127 13.79 -3.64 5.78
C GLU A 127 12.46 -4.28 5.35
N ASN A 128 12.43 -4.81 4.15
CA ASN A 128 11.27 -5.54 3.64
C ASN A 128 11.04 -6.81 4.45
N ALA A 129 9.84 -6.98 5.01
CA ALA A 129 9.49 -8.14 5.82
C ALA A 129 9.63 -9.48 5.07
N TYR A 130 9.44 -9.49 3.76
CA TYR A 130 9.65 -10.69 2.92
C TYR A 130 11.13 -11.05 2.81
N SER A 131 12.01 -10.07 2.64
CA SER A 131 13.47 -10.29 2.66
C SER A 131 13.94 -10.79 4.03
N LEU A 132 13.40 -10.24 5.11
CA LEU A 132 13.68 -10.72 6.47
C LEU A 132 13.20 -12.16 6.69
N ALA A 133 12.16 -12.59 5.99
CA ALA A 133 11.66 -13.97 6.00
C ALA A 133 12.42 -14.91 5.05
N GLY A 134 13.46 -14.42 4.37
CA GLY A 134 14.24 -15.20 3.40
C GLY A 134 13.52 -15.46 2.08
N LEU A 135 12.57 -14.59 1.73
CA LEU A 135 11.84 -14.66 0.46
C LEU A 135 12.45 -13.67 -0.52
N ASP A 136 12.93 -14.16 -1.65
CA ASP A 136 13.44 -13.32 -2.72
C ASP A 136 12.32 -12.51 -3.38
N PRO A 137 12.61 -11.27 -3.86
CA PRO A 137 11.69 -10.52 -4.68
C PRO A 137 11.25 -11.33 -5.91
N VAL A 138 9.96 -11.28 -6.24
CA VAL A 138 9.47 -11.82 -7.50
C VAL A 138 10.02 -10.95 -8.62
N THR A 139 10.93 -11.49 -9.40
CA THR A 139 11.36 -10.85 -10.63
C THR A 139 10.26 -11.01 -11.67
N THR A 140 9.64 -9.91 -12.07
CA THR A 140 8.84 -9.92 -13.30
C THR A 140 9.80 -10.23 -14.44
N ALA A 141 9.71 -11.45 -14.99
CA ALA A 141 10.51 -11.80 -16.15
C ALA A 141 10.30 -10.73 -17.21
N SER A 142 11.40 -10.17 -17.71
CA SER A 142 11.37 -9.40 -18.96
C SER A 142 10.67 -10.27 -20.01
N GLU A 143 9.84 -9.65 -20.84
CA GLU A 143 9.06 -10.28 -21.89
C GLU A 143 9.94 -11.06 -22.87
N ASP A 144 10.38 -12.25 -22.49
CA ASP A 144 11.00 -13.20 -23.38
C ASP A 144 10.10 -14.45 -23.46
N PRO A 145 9.49 -14.74 -24.62
CA PRO A 145 8.49 -15.80 -24.77
C PRO A 145 9.02 -17.22 -24.57
N ALA A 146 10.29 -17.41 -24.24
CA ALA A 146 10.96 -18.72 -24.23
C ALA A 146 10.95 -19.46 -22.88
N THR A 147 10.26 -18.97 -21.84
CA THR A 147 10.39 -19.59 -20.49
C THR A 147 9.07 -20.06 -19.90
N ASN A 148 8.44 -21.08 -20.52
CA ASN A 148 7.34 -21.82 -19.85
C ASN A 148 7.77 -22.48 -18.52
N ASP A 149 9.04 -22.79 -18.32
CA ASP A 149 9.57 -23.38 -17.08
C ASP A 149 9.56 -22.37 -15.90
N VAL A 150 9.74 -21.07 -16.16
CA VAL A 150 9.72 -20.01 -15.13
C VAL A 150 8.31 -19.80 -14.60
N VAL A 151 7.28 -20.00 -15.42
CA VAL A 151 5.87 -19.84 -15.01
C VAL A 151 5.45 -20.95 -14.05
N GLU A 152 5.91 -22.18 -14.24
CA GLU A 152 5.61 -23.30 -13.33
C GLU A 152 6.38 -23.18 -12.00
N ASP A 153 7.62 -22.72 -12.02
CA ASP A 153 8.38 -22.40 -10.80
C ASP A 153 7.76 -21.22 -10.03
N ALA A 154 7.30 -20.18 -10.73
CA ALA A 154 6.59 -19.07 -10.14
C ALA A 154 5.23 -19.50 -9.52
N LYS A 155 4.48 -20.39 -10.17
CA LYS A 155 3.23 -20.95 -9.61
C LYS A 155 3.50 -21.79 -8.38
N SER A 156 4.56 -22.61 -8.37
CA SER A 156 4.95 -23.41 -7.22
C SER A 156 5.35 -22.54 -6.04
N LYS A 157 6.19 -21.53 -6.28
CA LYS A 157 6.61 -20.54 -5.28
C LYS A 157 5.44 -19.70 -4.78
N ALA A 158 4.53 -19.28 -5.65
CA ALA A 158 3.32 -18.55 -5.27
C ALA A 158 2.41 -19.39 -4.33
N LYS A 159 2.30 -20.70 -4.57
CA LYS A 159 1.55 -21.60 -3.69
C LYS A 159 2.20 -21.71 -2.31
N ASP A 160 3.52 -21.89 -2.24
CA ASP A 160 4.29 -21.94 -0.98
C ASP A 160 4.18 -20.58 -0.22
N ILE A 161 4.28 -19.46 -0.92
CA ILE A 161 4.07 -18.11 -0.36
C ILE A 161 2.65 -17.96 0.20
N THR A 162 1.64 -18.47 -0.52
CA THR A 162 0.24 -18.39 -0.07
C THR A 162 0.02 -19.21 1.20
N GLU A 163 0.61 -20.40 1.31
CA GLU A 163 0.52 -21.23 2.52
C GLU A 163 1.27 -20.61 3.70
N LYS A 164 2.47 -20.06 3.47
CA LYS A 164 3.24 -19.32 4.49
C LYS A 164 2.55 -18.02 4.93
N ALA A 165 1.97 -17.28 3.99
CA ALA A 165 1.19 -16.08 4.29
C ALA A 165 -0.08 -16.41 5.08
N LYS A 166 -0.75 -17.53 4.78
CA LYS A 166 -1.90 -18.02 5.54
C LYS A 166 -1.51 -18.39 6.97
N ALA A 167 -0.40 -19.11 7.14
CA ALA A 167 0.12 -19.45 8.46
C ALA A 167 0.51 -18.21 9.28
N PHE A 168 1.08 -17.19 8.62
CA PHE A 168 1.41 -15.91 9.25
C PHE A 168 0.17 -15.11 9.63
N THR A 169 -0.86 -15.04 8.75
CA THR A 169 -2.15 -14.39 9.04
C THR A 169 -2.90 -15.09 10.18
N ASP A 170 -2.87 -16.41 10.23
CA ASP A 170 -3.49 -17.17 11.33
C ASP A 170 -2.77 -16.90 12.66
N LYS A 171 -1.45 -16.81 12.64
CA LYS A 171 -0.64 -16.46 13.82
C LYS A 171 -0.83 -15.02 14.27
N ALA A 172 -0.88 -14.09 13.30
CA ALA A 172 -1.15 -12.67 13.54
C ALA A 172 -2.59 -12.45 14.02
N GLY A 173 -3.56 -13.16 13.45
CA GLY A 173 -4.96 -13.13 13.86
C GLY A 173 -5.18 -13.63 15.29
N LYS A 174 -4.48 -14.70 15.70
CA LYS A 174 -4.51 -15.19 17.09
C LYS A 174 -3.94 -14.14 18.05
N LYS A 175 -2.83 -13.51 17.69
CA LYS A 175 -2.18 -12.47 18.51
C LYS A 175 -2.99 -11.17 18.56
N ALA A 176 -3.64 -10.80 17.45
CA ALA A 176 -4.54 -9.64 17.38
C ALA A 176 -5.81 -9.86 18.23
N LYS A 177 -6.35 -11.08 18.24
CA LYS A 177 -7.46 -11.44 19.09
C LYS A 177 -7.07 -11.35 20.58
N GLU A 178 -5.93 -11.92 20.97
CA GLU A 178 -5.42 -11.84 22.34
C GLU A 178 -5.22 -10.38 22.81
N VAL A 179 -4.69 -9.52 21.93
CA VAL A 179 -4.56 -8.08 22.21
C VAL A 179 -5.93 -7.41 22.28
N GLY A 180 -6.85 -7.78 21.39
CA GLY A 180 -8.23 -7.27 21.40
C GLY A 180 -8.99 -7.63 22.68
N ASP A 181 -8.89 -8.87 23.11
CA ASP A 181 -9.51 -9.36 24.34
C ASP A 181 -8.94 -8.63 25.58
N ASN A 182 -7.62 -8.42 25.64
CA ASN A 182 -6.97 -7.64 26.70
C ASN A 182 -7.40 -6.15 26.72
N ILE A 183 -7.60 -5.54 25.54
CA ILE A 183 -8.11 -4.17 25.44
C ILE A 183 -9.56 -4.11 25.90
N TRP A 184 -10.38 -5.09 25.52
CA TRP A 184 -11.78 -5.15 25.88
C TRP A 184 -12.00 -5.33 27.38
N ASP A 185 -11.21 -6.19 28.03
CA ASP A 185 -11.23 -6.37 29.48
C ASP A 185 -10.80 -5.09 30.23
N ARG A 186 -9.84 -4.36 29.69
CA ARG A 186 -9.42 -3.08 30.23
C ARG A 186 -10.47 -1.98 30.07
N VAL A 187 -11.18 -1.96 28.93
CA VAL A 187 -12.28 -1.02 28.72
C VAL A 187 -13.45 -1.32 29.65
N LYS A 188 -13.81 -2.59 29.85
CA LYS A 188 -14.84 -2.98 30.83
C LYS A 188 -14.52 -2.49 32.23
N SER A 189 -13.27 -2.60 32.68
CA SER A 189 -12.87 -2.14 34.03
C SER A 189 -12.94 -0.63 34.25
N TRP A 190 -13.26 0.15 33.21
CA TRP A 190 -13.50 1.59 33.33
C TRP A 190 -14.99 1.93 33.54
N PHE A 191 -15.87 0.96 33.37
CA PHE A 191 -17.32 1.13 33.50
C PHE A 191 -17.90 0.35 34.72
N ASP A 192 -17.10 -0.48 35.41
CA ASP A 192 -17.37 -1.10 36.72
C ASP A 192 -16.75 -0.24 37.81
#